data_9cf70539f62f124ad905c81ae43116cc
#
_entry.id   9cf70539f62f124ad905c81ae43116cc
#
_cell.length_a   1.000
_cell.length_b   1.000
_cell.length_c   1.000
_cell.angle_alpha   90.00
_cell.angle_beta   90.00
_cell.angle_gamma   90.00
#
_symmetry.space_group_name_H-M   'P 1'
#
loop_
_entity.id
_entity.type
_entity.pdbx_description
1 polymer ?
#
loop_
_entity_poly.entity_id
_entity_poly.type
_entity_poly.pdbx_seq_one_letter_code
_entity_poly.pdbx_strand_id
1 'polypeptide(L)'
;MRALRTNAFRFILASLLGLCGAASAGANAALAADEPRPPIAIQFTLDRPIEAGAAPFVTASVRGLFSAEGLAVTTNIASGSPDAIARVAAGSSDFALVDINELIRFRDKPGAPPIKAVFVLFNKSPYAIVARKSRGIRALSDIEGKTLGVAESDLSIRLWPALTRQNGIKTASVKQNKISAAVREPILSAGQVDAVAGFSYLSAVNLRDRGVPADDLAVFRYADYGCEAYGFAVIVDPALAAKKPEAVKGFLRAIIAGTQLAIRDPGRAADEVVGRMDGGSRDLELERLRTVISDNILTSEVKHNGIGGIDTARFERSIDQIAEDFKFQRRPHAADIFDDQFLPPLNGRLVN
;
A
#
# COMPACT_ATOMS: atom_id res chain seq x y z
N MET A 1 -71.66 -20.99 -54.47
CA MET A 1 -71.71 -20.50 -55.91
C MET A 1 -70.26 -20.51 -56.41
N ARG A 2 -70.08 -21.37 -57.39
CA ARG A 2 -69.28 -21.30 -58.65
C ARG A 2 -67.81 -20.79 -58.45
N ALA A 3 -66.87 -21.52 -58.89
CA ALA A 3 -66.53 -22.55 -59.90
C ALA A 3 -65.11 -22.25 -60.33
N LEU A 4 -64.15 -23.22 -60.20
CA LEU A 4 -63.59 -23.97 -61.34
C LEU A 4 -62.89 -23.09 -62.40
N ARG A 5 -61.60 -23.33 -62.67
CA ARG A 5 -60.99 -24.29 -63.61
C ARG A 5 -59.52 -24.04 -63.82
N THR A 6 -58.63 -24.97 -63.55
CA THR A 6 -57.95 -25.94 -64.46
C THR A 6 -57.30 -25.39 -65.71
N ASN A 7 -56.00 -25.65 -65.86
CA ASN A 7 -55.29 -26.52 -66.86
C ASN A 7 -53.80 -26.10 -66.83
N ALA A 8 -52.82 -26.90 -66.56
CA ALA A 8 -52.24 -28.10 -67.18
C ALA A 8 -51.78 -27.90 -68.67
N PHE A 9 -50.54 -28.14 -68.89
CA PHE A 9 -49.86 -28.82 -70.02
C PHE A 9 -48.45 -28.21 -70.26
N ARG A 10 -47.45 -28.91 -70.28
CA ARG A 10 -46.72 -30.01 -70.81
C ARG A 10 -45.26 -29.68 -71.09
N PHE A 11 -44.41 -30.58 -70.61
CA PHE A 11 -43.19 -31.21 -71.18
C PHE A 11 -42.40 -30.53 -72.29
N ILE A 12 -41.06 -30.59 -72.14
CA ILE A 12 -40.01 -31.33 -72.87
C ILE A 12 -38.64 -30.86 -72.37
N LEU A 13 -37.89 -31.69 -71.75
CA LEU A 13 -36.71 -32.48 -72.07
C LEU A 13 -35.67 -31.82 -73.00
N ALA A 14 -34.52 -31.50 -72.46
CA ALA A 14 -33.19 -31.69 -73.10
C ALA A 14 -32.07 -31.70 -72.08
N SER A 15 -31.38 -32.81 -72.07
CA SER A 15 -30.11 -33.10 -71.38
C SER A 15 -28.96 -32.37 -72.06
N LEU A 16 -27.87 -32.02 -71.30
CA LEU A 16 -26.51 -32.54 -71.50
C LEU A 16 -25.42 -31.57 -70.91
N LEU A 17 -24.49 -32.19 -70.24
CA LEU A 17 -23.10 -31.84 -70.06
C LEU A 17 -22.78 -30.47 -69.34
N GLY A 18 -22.09 -30.39 -68.27
CA GLY A 18 -20.87 -31.08 -67.93
C GLY A 18 -19.97 -30.14 -67.23
N LEU A 19 -19.18 -30.66 -66.39
CA LEU A 19 -17.91 -30.18 -65.90
C LEU A 19 -17.89 -29.31 -64.61
N CYS A 20 -17.38 -29.98 -63.57
CA CYS A 20 -16.37 -29.55 -62.59
C CYS A 20 -16.26 -28.04 -62.30
N GLY A 21 -16.86 -27.64 -61.23
CA GLY A 21 -16.41 -26.47 -60.48
C GLY A 21 -16.16 -26.90 -59.03
N ALA A 22 -14.91 -27.23 -58.69
CA ALA A 22 -14.51 -27.42 -57.33
C ALA A 22 -14.72 -26.08 -56.58
N ALA A 23 -15.80 -26.00 -55.84
CA ALA A 23 -16.00 -24.93 -54.89
C ALA A 23 -14.98 -25.13 -53.77
N SER A 24 -13.86 -24.41 -53.82
CA SER A 24 -12.99 -24.16 -52.71
C SER A 24 -13.83 -23.49 -51.64
N ALA A 25 -14.29 -24.28 -50.67
CA ALA A 25 -14.73 -23.77 -49.39
C ALA A 25 -13.53 -23.13 -48.71
N GLY A 26 -13.32 -21.85 -49.02
CA GLY A 26 -12.42 -21.00 -48.26
C GLY A 26 -12.93 -20.96 -46.81
N ALA A 27 -12.27 -21.70 -45.96
CA ALA A 27 -12.43 -21.56 -44.52
C ALA A 27 -12.00 -20.13 -44.16
N ASN A 28 -12.95 -19.21 -44.17
CA ASN A 28 -12.84 -17.98 -43.39
C ASN A 28 -12.85 -18.42 -41.93
N ALA A 29 -11.68 -18.81 -41.41
CA ALA A 29 -11.40 -18.68 -40.00
C ALA A 29 -11.42 -17.17 -39.71
N ALA A 30 -12.61 -16.63 -39.48
CA ALA A 30 -12.73 -15.34 -38.82
C ALA A 30 -11.95 -15.48 -37.53
N LEU A 31 -10.82 -14.78 -37.47
CA LEU A 31 -10.15 -14.46 -36.23
C LEU A 31 -11.27 -13.81 -35.39
N ALA A 32 -11.86 -14.57 -34.49
CA ALA A 32 -12.70 -14.04 -33.43
C ALA A 32 -11.83 -13.03 -32.72
N ALA A 33 -12.02 -11.75 -33.05
CA ALA A 33 -11.44 -10.67 -32.25
C ALA A 33 -11.93 -10.93 -30.83
N ASP A 34 -10.98 -11.22 -29.95
CA ASP A 34 -11.27 -11.44 -28.53
C ASP A 34 -12.00 -10.17 -28.05
N GLU A 35 -13.31 -10.24 -27.88
CA GLU A 35 -14.08 -9.10 -27.40
C GLU A 35 -13.43 -8.63 -26.10
N PRO A 36 -13.13 -7.34 -25.93
CA PRO A 36 -12.45 -6.85 -24.75
C PRO A 36 -13.28 -7.24 -23.52
N ARG A 37 -12.73 -8.14 -22.72
CA ARG A 37 -13.38 -8.58 -21.48
C ARG A 37 -13.61 -7.36 -20.61
N PRO A 38 -14.79 -7.21 -19.99
CA PRO A 38 -15.03 -6.09 -19.09
C PRO A 38 -13.98 -6.09 -17.97
N PRO A 39 -13.48 -4.92 -17.58
CA PRO A 39 -12.46 -4.83 -16.54
C PRO A 39 -12.99 -5.39 -15.22
N ILE A 40 -12.11 -6.03 -14.46
CA ILE A 40 -12.44 -6.55 -13.13
C ILE A 40 -12.54 -5.38 -12.17
N ALA A 41 -13.72 -5.17 -11.58
CA ALA A 41 -13.91 -4.17 -10.55
C ALA A 41 -13.16 -4.57 -9.28
N ILE A 42 -12.39 -3.62 -8.72
CA ILE A 42 -11.57 -3.79 -7.52
C ILE A 42 -11.86 -2.65 -6.55
N GLN A 43 -12.16 -3.00 -5.30
CA GLN A 43 -12.26 -2.05 -4.18
C GLN A 43 -10.94 -2.02 -3.43
N PHE A 44 -10.27 -0.87 -3.46
CA PHE A 44 -9.01 -0.64 -2.75
C PHE A 44 -9.20 0.38 -1.64
N THR A 45 -8.75 0.08 -0.43
CA THR A 45 -8.88 0.99 0.72
C THR A 45 -7.52 1.47 1.20
N LEU A 46 -7.35 2.79 1.27
CA LEU A 46 -6.25 3.43 2.00
C LEU A 46 -6.64 3.58 3.48
N ASP A 47 -5.70 3.37 4.38
CA ASP A 47 -5.93 3.49 5.82
C ASP A 47 -6.03 4.95 6.32
N ARG A 48 -5.73 5.93 5.43
CA ARG A 48 -5.74 7.37 5.70
C ARG A 48 -5.99 8.18 4.44
N PRO A 49 -6.28 9.50 4.56
CA PRO A 49 -6.38 10.39 3.41
C PRO A 49 -5.15 10.34 2.50
N ILE A 50 -5.36 10.63 1.23
CA ILE A 50 -4.29 10.67 0.22
C ILE A 50 -3.25 11.72 0.63
N GLU A 51 -1.99 11.31 0.65
CA GLU A 51 -0.80 12.12 0.89
C GLU A 51 0.40 11.44 0.20
N ALA A 52 1.61 11.98 0.36
CA ALA A 52 2.82 11.49 -0.31
C ALA A 52 3.07 9.98 -0.21
N GLY A 53 2.71 9.34 0.92
CA GLY A 53 2.85 7.90 1.10
C GLY A 53 1.98 7.07 0.17
N ALA A 54 0.90 7.65 -0.38
CA ALA A 54 0.01 7.01 -1.33
C ALA A 54 0.44 7.24 -2.81
N ALA A 55 1.52 7.98 -3.08
CA ALA A 55 1.96 8.34 -4.43
C ALA A 55 2.04 7.15 -5.40
N PRO A 56 2.56 5.97 -5.04
CA PRO A 56 2.59 4.81 -5.93
C PRO A 56 1.22 4.41 -6.48
N PHE A 57 0.19 4.44 -5.64
CA PHE A 57 -1.18 4.06 -6.01
C PHE A 57 -1.87 5.14 -6.83
N VAL A 58 -1.65 6.41 -6.45
CA VAL A 58 -2.16 7.57 -7.21
C VAL A 58 -1.55 7.59 -8.61
N THR A 59 -0.24 7.43 -8.72
CA THR A 59 0.47 7.34 -10.01
C THR A 59 -0.04 6.16 -10.84
N ALA A 60 -0.23 4.98 -10.24
CA ALA A 60 -0.78 3.83 -10.95
C ALA A 60 -2.20 4.11 -11.49
N SER A 61 -3.04 4.77 -10.71
CA SER A 61 -4.39 5.15 -11.11
C SER A 61 -4.40 6.21 -12.21
N VAL A 62 -3.68 7.32 -12.01
CA VAL A 62 -3.66 8.46 -12.93
C VAL A 62 -3.08 8.09 -14.29
N ARG A 63 -2.06 7.22 -14.30
CA ARG A 63 -1.39 6.78 -15.54
C ARG A 63 -2.01 5.54 -16.18
N GLY A 64 -3.19 5.10 -15.70
CA GLY A 64 -3.92 3.98 -16.30
C GLY A 64 -3.25 2.62 -16.15
N LEU A 65 -2.32 2.44 -15.19
CA LEU A 65 -1.60 1.19 -15.03
C LEU A 65 -2.53 0.06 -14.56
N PHE A 66 -3.53 0.36 -13.74
CA PHE A 66 -4.55 -0.62 -13.38
C PHE A 66 -5.41 -1.03 -14.57
N SER A 67 -5.81 -0.06 -15.41
CA SER A 67 -6.60 -0.33 -16.60
C SER A 67 -5.82 -1.17 -17.62
N ALA A 68 -4.51 -0.97 -17.74
CA ALA A 68 -3.64 -1.80 -18.59
C ALA A 68 -3.58 -3.26 -18.13
N GLU A 69 -3.86 -3.54 -16.85
CA GLU A 69 -3.97 -4.88 -16.28
C GLU A 69 -5.43 -5.39 -16.28
N GLY A 70 -6.34 -4.70 -16.97
CA GLY A 70 -7.75 -5.08 -17.03
C GLY A 70 -8.52 -4.86 -15.71
N LEU A 71 -8.06 -3.95 -14.86
CA LEU A 71 -8.64 -3.67 -13.56
C LEU A 71 -9.31 -2.29 -13.52
N ALA A 72 -10.53 -2.22 -12.99
CA ALA A 72 -11.22 -0.97 -12.65
C ALA A 72 -11.16 -0.76 -11.14
N VAL A 73 -10.16 0.01 -10.68
CA VAL A 73 -9.89 0.21 -9.26
C VAL A 73 -10.61 1.44 -8.74
N THR A 74 -11.45 1.25 -7.71
CA THR A 74 -12.04 2.32 -6.92
C THR A 74 -11.31 2.43 -5.59
N THR A 75 -10.81 3.64 -5.27
CA THR A 75 -10.08 3.89 -4.02
C THR A 75 -11.00 4.49 -2.97
N ASN A 76 -11.02 3.90 -1.79
CA ASN A 76 -11.76 4.33 -0.60
C ASN A 76 -10.79 4.72 0.51
N ILE A 77 -11.26 5.46 1.51
CA ILE A 77 -10.47 5.87 2.67
C ILE A 77 -11.11 5.30 3.93
N ALA A 78 -10.28 4.72 4.79
CA ALA A 78 -10.65 4.21 6.10
C ALA A 78 -10.16 5.14 7.23
N SER A 79 -10.64 4.87 8.44
CA SER A 79 -10.25 5.59 9.66
C SER A 79 -9.09 4.89 10.37
N GLY A 80 -8.04 4.54 9.64
CA GLY A 80 -6.85 3.84 10.14
C GLY A 80 -6.77 2.38 9.69
N SER A 81 -5.59 1.77 9.91
CA SER A 81 -5.32 0.39 9.50
C SER A 81 -6.29 -0.63 10.11
N PRO A 82 -6.74 -0.53 11.38
CA PRO A 82 -7.74 -1.46 11.91
C PRO A 82 -9.08 -1.44 11.14
N ASP A 83 -9.57 -0.26 10.72
CA ASP A 83 -10.79 -0.14 9.91
C ASP A 83 -10.57 -0.70 8.51
N ALA A 84 -9.44 -0.40 7.88
CA ALA A 84 -9.12 -0.92 6.55
C ALA A 84 -9.02 -2.46 6.55
N ILE A 85 -8.40 -3.06 7.57
CA ILE A 85 -8.34 -4.52 7.75
C ILE A 85 -9.74 -5.10 7.95
N ALA A 86 -10.58 -4.45 8.76
CA ALA A 86 -11.95 -4.90 8.99
C ALA A 86 -12.79 -4.91 7.71
N ARG A 87 -12.61 -3.94 6.82
CA ARG A 87 -13.28 -3.90 5.51
C ARG A 87 -12.85 -5.06 4.60
N VAL A 88 -11.57 -5.41 4.59
CA VAL A 88 -11.09 -6.60 3.86
C VAL A 88 -11.66 -7.86 4.50
N ALA A 89 -11.67 -7.96 5.83
CA ALA A 89 -12.24 -9.10 6.55
C ALA A 89 -13.74 -9.30 6.31
N ALA A 90 -14.47 -8.20 6.06
CA ALA A 90 -15.90 -8.22 5.74
C ALA A 90 -16.19 -8.40 4.24
N GLY A 91 -15.18 -8.48 3.36
CA GLY A 91 -15.33 -8.57 1.92
C GLY A 91 -15.85 -7.28 1.25
N SER A 92 -15.83 -6.14 1.95
CA SER A 92 -16.21 -4.83 1.39
C SER A 92 -15.03 -4.11 0.74
N SER A 93 -13.83 -4.66 0.85
CA SER A 93 -12.62 -4.22 0.18
C SER A 93 -11.83 -5.42 -0.31
N ASP A 94 -11.37 -5.37 -1.56
CA ASP A 94 -10.56 -6.43 -2.16
C ASP A 94 -9.10 -6.34 -1.71
N PHE A 95 -8.60 -5.11 -1.60
CA PHE A 95 -7.25 -4.80 -1.11
C PHE A 95 -7.31 -3.63 -0.13
N ALA A 96 -6.32 -3.55 0.75
CA ALA A 96 -6.09 -2.36 1.54
C ALA A 96 -4.60 -2.10 1.75
N LEU A 97 -4.21 -0.82 1.85
CA LEU A 97 -2.91 -0.40 2.36
C LEU A 97 -3.03 -0.21 3.87
N VAL A 98 -2.26 -0.96 4.62
CA VAL A 98 -2.32 -0.97 6.09
C VAL A 98 -0.92 -1.08 6.69
N ASP A 99 -0.77 -0.69 7.93
CA ASP A 99 0.41 -1.03 8.70
C ASP A 99 0.48 -2.54 8.94
N ILE A 100 1.60 -3.17 8.57
CA ILE A 100 1.75 -4.62 8.68
C ILE A 100 1.72 -5.11 10.14
N ASN A 101 2.11 -4.27 11.10
CA ASN A 101 2.08 -4.62 12.52
C ASN A 101 0.65 -4.70 13.06
N GLU A 102 -0.29 -3.90 12.51
CA GLU A 102 -1.71 -4.05 12.81
C GLU A 102 -2.31 -5.32 12.18
N LEU A 103 -1.82 -5.72 11.00
CA LEU A 103 -2.19 -7.03 10.43
C LEU A 103 -1.71 -8.17 11.34
N ILE A 104 -0.48 -8.12 11.84
CA ILE A 104 0.06 -9.11 12.78
C ILE A 104 -0.85 -9.23 14.01
N ARG A 105 -1.24 -8.09 14.61
CA ARG A 105 -2.17 -8.05 15.74
C ARG A 105 -3.55 -8.59 15.40
N PHE A 106 -4.05 -8.29 14.23
CA PHE A 106 -5.34 -8.79 13.76
C PHE A 106 -5.32 -10.32 13.62
N ARG A 107 -4.25 -10.86 13.06
CA ARG A 107 -4.09 -12.30 12.78
C ARG A 107 -3.95 -13.14 14.06
N ASP A 108 -3.51 -12.54 15.16
CA ASP A 108 -3.47 -13.19 16.48
C ASP A 108 -4.86 -13.39 17.13
N LYS A 109 -5.88 -12.68 16.64
CA LYS A 109 -7.24 -12.80 17.20
C LYS A 109 -7.85 -14.17 16.87
N PRO A 110 -8.52 -14.82 17.84
CA PRO A 110 -9.27 -16.05 17.58
C PRO A 110 -10.29 -15.89 16.45
N GLY A 111 -10.27 -16.81 15.48
CA GLY A 111 -11.20 -16.78 14.36
C GLY A 111 -10.94 -15.70 13.31
N ALA A 112 -9.83 -14.97 13.39
CA ALA A 112 -9.48 -13.98 12.39
C ALA A 112 -9.35 -14.62 10.99
N PRO A 113 -9.97 -14.05 9.94
CA PRO A 113 -9.78 -14.51 8.57
C PRO A 113 -8.29 -14.56 8.19
N PRO A 114 -7.87 -15.49 7.30
CA PRO A 114 -6.46 -15.68 6.93
C PRO A 114 -5.96 -14.62 5.93
N ILE A 115 -6.21 -13.35 6.23
CA ILE A 115 -5.74 -12.21 5.44
C ILE A 115 -4.21 -12.16 5.53
N LYS A 116 -3.56 -11.96 4.37
CA LYS A 116 -2.12 -11.80 4.27
C LYS A 116 -1.77 -10.52 3.53
N ALA A 117 -0.61 -9.97 3.86
CA ALA A 117 0.04 -8.99 3.04
C ALA A 117 0.66 -9.68 1.82
N VAL A 118 0.58 -9.03 0.66
CA VAL A 118 1.11 -9.53 -0.62
C VAL A 118 2.13 -8.57 -1.24
N PHE A 119 2.32 -7.39 -0.64
CA PHE A 119 3.29 -6.40 -1.08
C PHE A 119 3.64 -5.48 0.10
N VAL A 120 4.92 -5.33 0.42
CA VAL A 120 5.40 -4.36 1.41
C VAL A 120 5.88 -3.11 0.69
N LEU A 121 5.17 -1.99 0.88
CA LEU A 121 5.55 -0.71 0.30
C LEU A 121 6.65 -0.04 1.12
N PHE A 122 6.48 0.03 2.45
CA PHE A 122 7.46 0.63 3.34
C PHE A 122 8.34 -0.45 3.95
N ASN A 123 9.48 -0.68 3.33
CA ASN A 123 10.47 -1.65 3.80
C ASN A 123 11.01 -1.31 5.20
N LYS A 124 11.17 -0.02 5.52
CA LYS A 124 11.38 0.47 6.89
C LYS A 124 10.13 1.20 7.37
N SER A 125 9.75 0.98 8.63
CA SER A 125 8.64 1.69 9.25
C SER A 125 8.89 3.21 9.30
N PRO A 126 7.86 4.05 9.16
CA PRO A 126 8.01 5.50 9.16
C PRO A 126 8.07 6.10 10.57
N TYR A 127 8.05 5.27 11.61
CA TYR A 127 7.94 5.73 12.99
C TYR A 127 9.19 6.49 13.44
N ALA A 128 8.95 7.59 14.13
CA ALA A 128 10.00 8.41 14.71
C ALA A 128 9.54 9.11 15.99
N ILE A 129 10.51 9.43 16.84
CA ILE A 129 10.37 10.50 17.81
C ILE A 129 10.96 11.75 17.16
N VAL A 130 10.17 12.82 17.11
CA VAL A 130 10.59 14.12 16.60
C VAL A 130 10.64 15.11 17.76
N ALA A 131 11.78 15.76 17.93
CA ALA A 131 12.05 16.65 19.04
C ALA A 131 12.78 17.92 18.57
N ARG A 132 12.98 18.86 19.48
CA ARG A 132 13.77 20.07 19.23
C ARG A 132 15.06 20.03 20.04
N LYS A 133 16.21 20.26 19.37
CA LYS A 133 17.53 20.34 20.02
C LYS A 133 17.61 21.49 21.01
N SER A 134 16.92 22.60 20.72
CA SER A 134 16.76 23.73 21.63
C SER A 134 16.04 23.39 22.95
N ARG A 135 15.32 22.24 22.99
CA ARG A 135 14.69 21.70 24.19
C ARG A 135 15.57 20.69 24.93
N GLY A 136 16.87 20.62 24.57
CA GLY A 136 17.84 19.75 25.21
C GLY A 136 17.72 18.28 24.79
N ILE A 137 17.12 17.97 23.61
CA ILE A 137 17.03 16.61 23.08
C ILE A 137 17.88 16.53 21.81
N ARG A 138 19.07 15.94 21.92
CA ARG A 138 20.04 15.75 20.84
C ARG A 138 20.29 14.28 20.52
N ALA A 139 20.08 13.40 21.50
CA ALA A 139 20.11 11.95 21.38
C ALA A 139 18.79 11.36 21.86
N LEU A 140 18.47 10.12 21.46
CA LEU A 140 17.24 9.45 21.85
C LEU A 140 17.14 9.29 23.37
N SER A 141 18.27 9.08 24.07
CA SER A 141 18.34 8.97 25.52
C SER A 141 17.93 10.27 26.26
N ASP A 142 18.04 11.43 25.60
CA ASP A 142 17.67 12.71 26.20
C ASP A 142 16.17 12.87 26.41
N ILE A 143 15.38 11.92 25.93
CA ILE A 143 13.92 11.86 26.14
C ILE A 143 13.56 11.53 27.60
N GLU A 144 14.47 10.94 28.37
CA GLU A 144 14.27 10.67 29.78
C GLU A 144 14.03 11.98 30.56
N GLY A 145 13.01 11.98 31.40
CA GLY A 145 12.57 13.17 32.14
C GLY A 145 11.79 14.20 31.33
N LYS A 146 11.54 13.94 30.03
CA LYS A 146 10.84 14.85 29.12
C LYS A 146 9.37 14.46 28.91
N THR A 147 8.62 15.38 28.29
CA THR A 147 7.22 15.19 27.92
C THR A 147 7.13 14.80 26.45
N LEU A 148 6.61 13.59 26.18
CA LEU A 148 6.35 13.06 24.86
C LEU A 148 4.86 13.20 24.52
N GLY A 149 4.52 13.97 23.50
CA GLY A 149 3.18 14.04 22.93
C GLY A 149 2.88 12.78 22.12
N VAL A 150 1.80 12.06 22.48
CA VAL A 150 1.42 10.80 21.84
C VAL A 150 -0.05 10.83 21.42
N ALA A 151 -0.34 10.49 20.16
CA ALA A 151 -1.70 10.27 19.73
C ALA A 151 -2.07 8.80 19.95
N GLU A 152 -3.20 8.57 20.59
CA GLU A 152 -3.64 7.21 21.00
C GLU A 152 -3.84 6.26 19.80
N SER A 153 -4.22 6.82 18.65
CA SER A 153 -4.36 6.10 17.38
C SER A 153 -3.06 5.94 16.60
N ASP A 154 -1.96 6.52 17.08
CA ASP A 154 -0.68 6.50 16.37
C ASP A 154 0.03 5.17 16.56
N LEU A 155 0.38 4.55 15.45
CA LEU A 155 1.05 3.24 15.45
C LEU A 155 2.46 3.32 16.02
N SER A 156 3.14 4.48 15.90
CA SER A 156 4.48 4.69 16.45
C SER A 156 4.53 4.45 17.95
N ILE A 157 3.50 4.84 18.70
CA ILE A 157 3.48 4.65 20.15
C ILE A 157 3.30 3.18 20.56
N ARG A 158 2.75 2.34 19.69
CA ARG A 158 2.61 0.92 19.95
C ARG A 158 3.94 0.18 19.92
N LEU A 159 4.90 0.68 19.13
CA LEU A 159 6.26 0.14 19.06
C LEU A 159 7.26 0.88 20.00
N TRP A 160 6.80 1.91 20.69
CA TRP A 160 7.60 2.65 21.66
C TRP A 160 8.22 1.76 22.76
N PRO A 161 7.49 0.80 23.37
CA PRO A 161 8.08 -0.07 24.38
C PRO A 161 9.23 -0.92 23.81
N ALA A 162 9.09 -1.47 22.60
CA ALA A 162 10.17 -2.21 21.95
C ALA A 162 11.39 -1.33 21.69
N LEU A 163 11.19 -0.11 21.18
CA LEU A 163 12.28 0.85 20.94
C LEU A 163 13.02 1.18 22.23
N THR A 164 12.31 1.50 23.31
CA THR A 164 12.91 1.89 24.59
C THR A 164 13.68 0.76 25.23
N ARG A 165 13.14 -0.45 25.17
CA ARG A 165 13.81 -1.65 25.70
C ARG A 165 15.13 -1.93 24.98
N GLN A 166 15.14 -1.82 23.64
CA GLN A 166 16.35 -2.01 22.85
C GLN A 166 17.43 -0.97 23.10
N ASN A 167 17.04 0.25 23.49
CA ASN A 167 17.96 1.37 23.68
C ASN A 167 18.18 1.71 25.16
N GLY A 168 17.72 0.88 26.09
CA GLY A 168 17.94 1.07 27.53
C GLY A 168 17.26 2.31 28.11
N ILE A 169 16.20 2.83 27.47
CA ILE A 169 15.51 4.05 27.91
C ILE A 169 14.54 3.71 29.05
N LYS A 170 14.60 4.47 30.11
CA LYS A 170 13.72 4.32 31.28
C LYS A 170 12.36 4.95 30.98
N THR A 171 11.43 4.16 30.42
CA THR A 171 10.08 4.62 30.04
C THR A 171 9.32 5.29 31.18
N ALA A 172 9.52 4.85 32.43
CA ALA A 172 8.87 5.42 33.61
C ALA A 172 9.27 6.91 33.86
N SER A 173 10.41 7.36 33.33
CA SER A 173 10.84 8.75 33.41
C SER A 173 10.24 9.64 32.32
N VAL A 174 9.64 9.07 31.27
CA VAL A 174 9.06 9.81 30.13
C VAL A 174 7.58 10.07 30.40
N LYS A 175 7.22 11.35 30.53
CA LYS A 175 5.82 11.74 30.70
C LYS A 175 5.10 11.70 29.35
N GLN A 176 4.17 10.78 29.18
CA GLN A 176 3.33 10.74 27.98
C GLN A 176 2.15 11.71 28.14
N ASN A 177 2.02 12.64 27.19
CA ASN A 177 0.89 13.55 27.08
C ASN A 177 0.01 13.10 25.92
N LYS A 178 -1.22 12.65 26.23
CA LYS A 178 -2.19 12.21 25.21
C LYS A 178 -2.72 13.43 24.45
N ILE A 179 -2.60 13.39 23.14
CA ILE A 179 -2.99 14.46 22.22
C ILE A 179 -3.75 13.91 21.03
N SER A 180 -4.46 14.75 20.27
CA SER A 180 -4.94 14.35 18.97
C SER A 180 -3.80 14.46 17.92
N ALA A 181 -3.84 13.64 16.89
CA ALA A 181 -2.86 13.67 15.80
C ALA A 181 -2.80 15.03 15.10
N ALA A 182 -3.93 15.75 15.02
CA ALA A 182 -4.02 17.04 14.35
C ALA A 182 -3.26 18.18 15.04
N VAL A 183 -3.02 18.07 16.38
CA VAL A 183 -2.33 19.14 17.14
C VAL A 183 -0.86 18.78 17.46
N ARG A 184 -0.38 17.66 16.96
CA ARG A 184 0.98 17.14 17.25
C ARG A 184 2.07 18.18 16.98
N GLU A 185 2.17 18.64 15.76
CA GLU A 185 3.19 19.59 15.35
C GLU A 185 2.97 20.99 15.95
N PRO A 186 1.73 21.54 16.00
CA PRO A 186 1.45 22.78 16.72
C PRO A 186 1.97 22.82 18.16
N ILE A 187 1.69 21.81 18.97
CA ILE A 187 2.08 21.81 20.38
C ILE A 187 3.60 21.62 20.59
N LEU A 188 4.27 20.86 19.71
CA LEU A 188 5.73 20.76 19.74
C LEU A 188 6.37 22.08 19.30
N SER A 189 5.87 22.71 18.24
CA SER A 189 6.34 24.02 17.79
C SER A 189 6.18 25.08 18.87
N ALA A 190 5.04 25.10 19.56
CA ALA A 190 4.76 26.01 20.68
C ALA A 190 5.54 25.64 21.97
N GLY A 191 6.22 24.49 22.02
CA GLY A 191 6.97 24.05 23.19
C GLY A 191 6.13 23.58 24.37
N GLN A 192 4.89 23.15 24.11
CA GLN A 192 4.01 22.58 25.13
C GLN A 192 4.36 21.12 25.44
N VAL A 193 5.07 20.46 24.54
CA VAL A 193 5.74 19.16 24.74
C VAL A 193 7.18 19.25 24.25
N ASP A 194 8.05 18.36 24.71
CA ASP A 194 9.48 18.35 24.36
C ASP A 194 9.74 17.55 23.09
N ALA A 195 8.93 16.52 22.87
CA ALA A 195 8.98 15.65 21.70
C ALA A 195 7.58 15.15 21.35
N VAL A 196 7.43 14.61 20.13
CA VAL A 196 6.22 13.92 19.67
C VAL A 196 6.56 12.59 19.02
N ALA A 197 5.72 11.59 19.23
CA ALA A 197 5.74 10.35 18.46
C ALA A 197 4.94 10.54 17.17
N GLY A 198 5.43 10.01 16.03
CA GLY A 198 4.75 10.15 14.75
C GLY A 198 5.52 9.53 13.60
N PHE A 199 5.27 10.03 12.39
CA PHE A 199 5.96 9.60 11.19
C PHE A 199 7.03 10.62 10.80
N SER A 200 8.25 10.14 10.53
CA SER A 200 9.41 10.98 10.20
C SER A 200 9.11 11.95 9.06
N TYR A 201 8.54 11.45 7.97
CA TYR A 201 8.25 12.22 6.77
C TYR A 201 7.11 13.23 6.92
N LEU A 202 6.19 13.04 7.88
CA LEU A 202 5.12 13.98 8.16
C LEU A 202 5.54 15.02 9.19
N SER A 203 5.93 14.58 10.39
CA SER A 203 6.15 15.49 11.50
C SER A 203 7.35 16.42 11.29
N ALA A 204 8.46 15.93 10.73
CA ALA A 204 9.63 16.77 10.49
C ALA A 204 9.36 17.82 9.40
N VAL A 205 8.68 17.45 8.31
CA VAL A 205 8.31 18.36 7.21
C VAL A 205 7.30 19.39 7.68
N ASN A 206 6.26 18.97 8.39
CA ASN A 206 5.24 19.87 8.93
C ASN A 206 5.79 20.88 9.93
N LEU A 207 6.76 20.48 10.73
CA LEU A 207 7.41 21.40 11.68
C LEU A 207 8.25 22.46 10.97
N ARG A 208 8.97 22.10 9.90
CA ARG A 208 9.70 23.07 9.08
C ARG A 208 8.76 24.05 8.39
N ASP A 209 7.66 23.58 7.85
CA ASP A 209 6.61 24.44 7.28
C ASP A 209 6.03 25.43 8.31
N ARG A 210 6.04 25.06 9.59
CA ARG A 210 5.64 25.94 10.71
C ARG A 210 6.76 26.85 11.21
N GLY A 211 7.88 26.91 10.50
CA GLY A 211 9.02 27.77 10.81
C GLY A 211 9.95 27.23 11.89
N VAL A 212 9.89 25.96 12.25
CA VAL A 212 10.92 25.33 13.10
C VAL A 212 12.18 25.10 12.24
N PRO A 213 13.33 25.68 12.61
CA PRO A 213 14.56 25.50 11.84
C PRO A 213 14.94 24.03 11.70
N ALA A 214 15.40 23.62 10.50
CA ALA A 214 15.77 22.23 10.23
C ALA A 214 16.93 21.75 11.15
N ASP A 215 17.86 22.63 11.48
CA ASP A 215 18.97 22.35 12.36
C ASP A 215 18.56 22.23 13.85
N ASP A 216 17.38 22.77 14.23
CA ASP A 216 16.80 22.58 15.56
C ASP A 216 16.03 21.24 15.68
N LEU A 217 15.68 20.59 14.58
CA LEU A 217 14.99 19.32 14.62
C LEU A 217 15.94 18.16 14.94
N ALA A 218 15.50 17.28 15.83
CA ALA A 218 16.07 15.97 16.09
C ALA A 218 15.02 14.92 15.70
N VAL A 219 15.35 14.06 14.74
CA VAL A 219 14.46 13.01 14.23
C VAL A 219 15.08 11.65 14.52
N PHE A 220 14.49 10.90 15.43
CA PHE A 220 14.96 9.59 15.86
C PHE A 220 14.05 8.54 15.22
N ARG A 221 14.43 8.06 14.03
CA ARG A 221 13.67 7.03 13.31
C ARG A 221 13.87 5.69 14.00
N TYR A 222 12.81 4.98 14.29
CA TYR A 222 12.87 3.69 15.00
C TYR A 222 13.81 2.68 14.31
N ALA A 223 13.80 2.68 12.97
CA ALA A 223 14.67 1.81 12.19
C ALA A 223 16.18 2.07 12.37
N ASP A 224 16.58 3.27 12.77
CA ASP A 224 17.97 3.62 13.04
C ASP A 224 18.40 3.23 14.46
N TYR A 225 17.45 2.83 15.30
CA TYR A 225 17.61 2.44 16.69
C TYR A 225 17.25 0.97 16.95
N GLY A 226 17.44 0.12 15.93
CA GLY A 226 17.30 -1.33 16.05
C GLY A 226 15.90 -1.87 15.92
N CYS A 227 14.88 -1.05 15.60
CA CYS A 227 13.56 -1.57 15.29
C CYS A 227 13.52 -2.13 13.86
N GLU A 228 13.35 -3.43 13.73
CA GLU A 228 13.35 -4.13 12.44
C GLU A 228 11.98 -4.16 11.75
N ALA A 229 10.97 -3.54 12.36
CA ALA A 229 9.60 -3.53 11.84
C ALA A 229 9.50 -2.96 10.42
N TYR A 230 8.77 -3.67 9.57
CA TYR A 230 8.27 -3.13 8.31
C TYR A 230 7.15 -2.12 8.59
N GLY A 231 6.82 -1.31 7.59
CA GLY A 231 5.75 -0.32 7.69
C GLY A 231 4.50 -0.72 6.92
N PHE A 232 4.10 0.09 5.93
CA PHE A 232 2.88 -0.12 5.17
C PHE A 232 2.99 -1.24 4.15
N ALA A 233 1.95 -2.08 4.11
CA ALA A 233 1.83 -3.20 3.21
C ALA A 233 0.42 -3.27 2.59
N VAL A 234 0.34 -3.81 1.39
CA VAL A 234 -0.94 -4.15 0.75
C VAL A 234 -1.37 -5.53 1.20
N ILE A 235 -2.57 -5.60 1.76
CA ILE A 235 -3.26 -6.83 2.11
C ILE A 235 -4.33 -7.16 1.09
N VAL A 236 -4.72 -8.43 0.99
CA VAL A 236 -5.71 -8.93 0.02
C VAL A 236 -6.79 -9.75 0.70
N ASP A 237 -8.02 -9.65 0.16
CA ASP A 237 -9.11 -10.56 0.50
C ASP A 237 -8.74 -12.00 0.10
N PRO A 238 -8.74 -12.97 1.03
CA PRO A 238 -8.45 -14.36 0.74
C PRO A 238 -9.34 -14.98 -0.34
N ALA A 239 -10.60 -14.54 -0.44
CA ALA A 239 -11.51 -15.03 -1.46
C ALA A 239 -11.15 -14.52 -2.87
N LEU A 240 -10.74 -13.26 -2.99
CA LEU A 240 -10.20 -12.71 -4.24
C LEU A 240 -8.92 -13.44 -4.63
N ALA A 241 -7.98 -13.61 -3.69
CA ALA A 241 -6.70 -14.27 -3.92
C ALA A 241 -6.89 -15.71 -4.44
N ALA A 242 -7.85 -16.45 -3.89
CA ALA A 242 -8.15 -17.81 -4.30
C ALA A 242 -8.88 -17.89 -5.66
N LYS A 243 -9.85 -16.98 -5.91
CA LYS A 243 -10.72 -17.05 -7.08
C LYS A 243 -10.15 -16.35 -8.31
N LYS A 244 -9.35 -15.29 -8.12
CA LYS A 244 -8.82 -14.43 -9.20
C LYS A 244 -7.34 -14.09 -8.98
N PRO A 245 -6.43 -15.08 -8.88
CA PRO A 245 -5.01 -14.85 -8.61
C PRO A 245 -4.36 -13.93 -9.64
N GLU A 246 -4.79 -13.98 -10.91
CA GLU A 246 -4.26 -13.11 -11.96
C GLU A 246 -4.65 -11.64 -11.77
N ALA A 247 -5.82 -11.36 -11.20
CA ALA A 247 -6.19 -9.98 -10.83
C ALA A 247 -5.28 -9.45 -9.69
N VAL A 248 -4.92 -10.32 -8.72
CA VAL A 248 -3.97 -9.95 -7.66
C VAL A 248 -2.60 -9.65 -8.27
N LYS A 249 -2.07 -10.52 -9.13
CA LYS A 249 -0.79 -10.29 -9.82
C LYS A 249 -0.82 -9.01 -10.67
N GLY A 250 -1.92 -8.75 -11.39
CA GLY A 250 -2.11 -7.52 -12.18
C GLY A 250 -2.10 -6.28 -11.30
N PHE A 251 -2.80 -6.31 -10.16
CA PHE A 251 -2.79 -5.21 -9.20
C PHE A 251 -1.37 -4.94 -8.70
N LEU A 252 -0.61 -5.99 -8.35
CA LEU A 252 0.77 -5.84 -7.89
C LEU A 252 1.70 -5.30 -8.98
N ARG A 253 1.57 -5.76 -10.24
CA ARG A 253 2.36 -5.19 -11.36
C ARG A 253 2.10 -3.69 -11.53
N ALA A 254 0.83 -3.28 -11.45
CA ALA A 254 0.47 -1.87 -11.56
C ALA A 254 1.07 -1.01 -10.44
N ILE A 255 1.01 -1.45 -9.18
CA ILE A 255 1.58 -0.68 -8.05
C ILE A 255 3.11 -0.70 -8.05
N ILE A 256 3.74 -1.78 -8.51
CA ILE A 256 5.19 -1.84 -8.70
C ILE A 256 5.62 -0.81 -9.74
N ALA A 257 4.97 -0.78 -10.89
CA ALA A 257 5.24 0.21 -11.93
C ALA A 257 4.98 1.65 -11.43
N GLY A 258 3.88 1.86 -10.69
CA GLY A 258 3.58 3.14 -10.05
C GLY A 258 4.65 3.57 -9.06
N THR A 259 5.17 2.64 -8.26
CA THR A 259 6.27 2.89 -7.31
C THR A 259 7.56 3.28 -8.05
N GLN A 260 7.93 2.52 -9.08
CA GLN A 260 9.10 2.81 -9.89
C GLN A 260 9.02 4.18 -10.58
N LEU A 261 7.83 4.56 -11.06
CA LEU A 261 7.58 5.88 -11.67
C LEU A 261 7.65 7.00 -10.62
N ALA A 262 7.08 6.82 -9.43
CA ALA A 262 7.15 7.81 -8.36
C ALA A 262 8.59 8.02 -7.85
N ILE A 263 9.40 6.96 -7.82
CA ILE A 263 10.82 7.05 -7.46
C ILE A 263 11.62 7.79 -8.55
N ARG A 264 11.32 7.52 -9.82
CA ARG A 264 12.03 8.11 -10.95
C ARG A 264 11.74 9.59 -11.13
N ASP A 265 10.49 9.99 -10.89
CA ASP A 265 10.05 11.38 -11.02
C ASP A 265 9.13 11.76 -9.84
N PRO A 266 9.74 12.05 -8.67
CA PRO A 266 8.96 12.43 -7.48
C PRO A 266 8.19 13.74 -7.66
N GLY A 267 8.70 14.65 -8.53
CA GLY A 267 8.03 15.92 -8.81
C GLY A 267 6.66 15.70 -9.43
N ARG A 268 6.61 14.92 -10.49
CA ARG A 268 5.36 14.59 -11.18
C ARG A 268 4.43 13.74 -10.28
N ALA A 269 4.97 12.80 -9.52
CA ALA A 269 4.16 12.02 -8.60
C ALA A 269 3.54 12.90 -7.50
N ALA A 270 4.25 13.92 -7.00
CA ALA A 270 3.69 14.89 -6.06
C ALA A 270 2.56 15.73 -6.70
N ASP A 271 2.71 16.16 -7.96
CA ASP A 271 1.63 16.85 -8.70
C ASP A 271 0.39 15.98 -8.83
N GLU A 272 0.56 14.69 -9.12
CA GLU A 272 -0.53 13.70 -9.21
C GLU A 272 -1.23 13.50 -7.85
N VAL A 273 -0.47 13.45 -6.76
CA VAL A 273 -0.99 13.34 -5.38
C VAL A 273 -1.82 14.56 -5.02
N VAL A 274 -1.28 15.77 -5.22
CA VAL A 274 -1.99 17.02 -4.91
C VAL A 274 -3.27 17.16 -5.73
N GLY A 275 -3.27 16.71 -6.97
CA GLY A 275 -4.47 16.67 -7.82
C GLY A 275 -5.59 15.74 -7.32
N ARG A 276 -5.33 14.94 -6.29
CA ARG A 276 -6.31 14.03 -5.64
C ARG A 276 -6.60 14.40 -4.18
N MET A 277 -5.99 15.49 -3.69
CA MET A 277 -6.20 15.99 -2.34
C MET A 277 -7.24 17.12 -2.34
N ASP A 278 -7.94 17.22 -1.25
CA ASP A 278 -8.87 18.34 -0.99
C ASP A 278 -8.09 19.50 -0.36
N GLY A 279 -7.26 20.15 -1.19
CA GLY A 279 -6.28 21.13 -0.75
C GLY A 279 -4.96 20.50 -0.31
N GLY A 280 -3.87 20.91 -0.91
CA GLY A 280 -2.53 20.40 -0.60
C GLY A 280 -1.44 21.33 -1.12
N SER A 281 -0.28 21.32 -0.48
CA SER A 281 0.91 22.02 -0.95
C SER A 281 1.78 21.05 -1.73
N ARG A 282 1.99 21.37 -3.00
CA ARG A 282 2.88 20.59 -3.88
C ARG A 282 4.29 20.45 -3.29
N ASP A 283 4.82 21.52 -2.74
CA ASP A 283 6.19 21.52 -2.25
C ASP A 283 6.31 20.66 -0.97
N LEU A 284 5.29 20.69 -0.10
CA LEU A 284 5.22 19.81 1.05
C LEU A 284 5.09 18.35 0.66
N GLU A 285 4.20 18.02 -0.27
CA GLU A 285 4.03 16.64 -0.72
C GLU A 285 5.27 16.12 -1.45
N LEU A 286 5.95 16.96 -2.22
CA LEU A 286 7.22 16.59 -2.86
C LEU A 286 8.32 16.29 -1.82
N GLU A 287 8.43 17.13 -0.79
CA GLU A 287 9.40 16.92 0.27
C GLU A 287 9.10 15.64 1.09
N ARG A 288 7.83 15.44 1.44
CA ARG A 288 7.35 14.22 2.09
C ARG A 288 7.64 12.98 1.25
N LEU A 289 7.33 13.03 -0.05
CA LEU A 289 7.55 11.92 -0.96
C LEU A 289 9.04 11.56 -1.10
N ARG A 290 9.92 12.56 -1.21
CA ARG A 290 11.37 12.35 -1.23
C ARG A 290 11.84 11.65 0.04
N THR A 291 11.32 12.08 1.20
CA THR A 291 11.64 11.45 2.49
C THR A 291 11.09 10.01 2.56
N VAL A 292 9.86 9.76 2.11
CA VAL A 292 9.30 8.41 2.02
C VAL A 292 10.16 7.50 1.15
N ILE A 293 10.56 8.00 -0.03
CA ILE A 293 11.39 7.24 -0.96
C ILE A 293 12.74 6.88 -0.32
N SER A 294 13.44 7.88 0.26
CA SER A 294 14.79 7.67 0.81
C SER A 294 14.79 6.83 2.10
N ASP A 295 13.83 7.07 2.99
CA ASP A 295 13.86 6.53 4.34
C ASP A 295 13.09 5.22 4.48
N ASN A 296 12.01 5.05 3.69
CA ASN A 296 11.09 3.95 3.89
C ASN A 296 11.06 2.94 2.73
N ILE A 297 11.26 3.40 1.47
CA ILE A 297 11.14 2.53 0.29
C ILE A 297 12.51 2.05 -0.19
N LEU A 298 13.43 2.96 -0.55
CA LEU A 298 14.72 2.63 -1.18
C LEU A 298 15.79 2.24 -0.15
N THR A 299 15.54 1.20 0.62
CA THR A 299 16.49 0.66 1.58
C THR A 299 17.56 -0.21 0.90
N SER A 300 18.61 -0.57 1.64
CA SER A 300 19.61 -1.54 1.15
C SER A 300 18.99 -2.89 0.84
N GLU A 301 18.01 -3.35 1.63
CA GLU A 301 17.28 -4.60 1.35
C GLU A 301 16.53 -4.51 0.01
N VAL A 302 15.81 -3.42 -0.24
CA VAL A 302 15.05 -3.23 -1.49
C VAL A 302 15.96 -3.14 -2.71
N LYS A 303 17.14 -2.53 -2.59
CA LYS A 303 18.12 -2.48 -3.68
C LYS A 303 18.62 -3.88 -4.10
N HIS A 304 18.65 -4.84 -3.19
CA HIS A 304 19.07 -6.20 -3.46
C HIS A 304 17.90 -7.11 -3.84
N ASN A 305 16.79 -7.01 -3.09
CA ASN A 305 15.67 -7.95 -3.15
C ASN A 305 14.48 -7.42 -3.96
N GLY A 306 14.58 -6.20 -4.52
CA GLY A 306 13.48 -5.53 -5.21
C GLY A 306 12.39 -5.04 -4.25
N ILE A 307 11.49 -4.18 -4.78
CA ILE A 307 10.35 -3.67 -4.00
C ILE A 307 9.30 -4.75 -3.77
N GLY A 308 8.58 -4.63 -2.67
CA GLY A 308 7.36 -5.40 -2.36
C GLY A 308 7.56 -6.67 -1.55
N GLY A 309 8.78 -7.21 -1.46
CA GLY A 309 9.09 -8.40 -0.67
C GLY A 309 9.53 -8.10 0.76
N ILE A 310 9.85 -9.18 1.48
CA ILE A 310 10.42 -9.16 2.83
C ILE A 310 11.69 -10.01 2.89
N ASP A 311 12.59 -9.70 3.81
CA ASP A 311 13.54 -10.67 4.34
C ASP A 311 12.86 -11.45 5.47
N THR A 312 12.66 -12.75 5.27
CA THR A 312 11.90 -13.58 6.22
C THR A 312 12.54 -13.60 7.60
N ALA A 313 13.88 -13.69 7.68
CA ALA A 313 14.59 -13.73 8.94
C ALA A 313 14.46 -12.41 9.71
N ARG A 314 14.58 -11.27 9.02
CA ARG A 314 14.32 -9.96 9.60
C ARG A 314 12.86 -9.84 10.07
N PHE A 315 11.89 -10.32 9.27
CA PHE A 315 10.49 -10.22 9.63
C PHE A 315 10.16 -11.05 10.88
N GLU A 316 10.72 -12.26 11.00
CA GLU A 316 10.58 -13.07 12.22
C GLU A 316 11.17 -12.34 13.44
N ARG A 317 12.36 -11.73 13.33
CA ARG A 317 12.93 -10.92 14.42
C ARG A 317 12.07 -9.70 14.77
N SER A 318 11.46 -9.05 13.77
CA SER A 318 10.57 -7.92 14.02
C SER A 318 9.30 -8.35 14.78
N ILE A 319 8.76 -9.54 14.49
CA ILE A 319 7.64 -10.14 15.24
C ILE A 319 8.06 -10.41 16.69
N ASP A 320 9.27 -10.94 16.89
CA ASP A 320 9.80 -11.16 18.25
C ASP A 320 9.97 -9.87 19.05
N GLN A 321 10.45 -8.80 18.38
CA GLN A 321 10.62 -7.49 19.04
C GLN A 321 9.32 -6.91 19.60
N ILE A 322 8.18 -7.18 18.96
CA ILE A 322 6.87 -6.67 19.36
C ILE A 322 6.05 -7.67 20.19
N ALA A 323 6.47 -8.93 20.26
CA ALA A 323 5.68 -10.02 20.84
C ALA A 323 5.33 -9.76 22.31
N GLU A 324 6.28 -9.26 23.10
CA GLU A 324 6.09 -8.96 24.52
C GLU A 324 5.04 -7.87 24.74
N ASP A 325 5.07 -6.82 23.92
CA ASP A 325 4.20 -5.66 24.04
C ASP A 325 2.82 -5.92 23.47
N PHE A 326 2.73 -6.71 22.40
CA PHE A 326 1.47 -7.09 21.77
C PHE A 326 0.78 -8.23 22.50
N LYS A 327 1.50 -8.97 23.37
CA LYS A 327 0.99 -10.09 24.19
C LYS A 327 0.22 -11.10 23.34
N PHE A 328 0.88 -11.61 22.29
CA PHE A 328 0.27 -12.56 21.38
C PHE A 328 -0.27 -13.80 22.12
N GLN A 329 -1.48 -14.21 21.76
CA GLN A 329 -2.04 -15.48 22.20
C GLN A 329 -1.33 -16.65 21.53
N ARG A 330 -1.04 -16.47 20.23
CA ARG A 330 -0.26 -17.40 19.43
C ARG A 330 0.65 -16.60 18.53
N ARG A 331 1.94 -16.52 18.86
CA ARG A 331 2.92 -15.80 18.04
C ARG A 331 2.76 -16.19 16.57
N PRO A 332 2.41 -15.25 15.68
CA PRO A 332 2.35 -15.52 14.24
C PRO A 332 3.75 -15.72 13.66
N HIS A 333 3.86 -16.51 12.60
CA HIS A 333 5.06 -16.63 11.79
C HIS A 333 4.98 -15.73 10.55
N ALA A 334 6.12 -15.45 9.93
CA ALA A 334 6.17 -14.64 8.71
C ALA A 334 5.22 -15.19 7.63
N ALA A 335 5.17 -16.51 7.44
CA ALA A 335 4.29 -17.17 6.48
C ALA A 335 2.79 -17.07 6.78
N ASP A 336 2.41 -16.77 8.03
CA ASP A 336 1.02 -16.51 8.40
C ASP A 336 0.57 -15.11 7.97
N ILE A 337 1.52 -14.18 7.79
CA ILE A 337 1.30 -12.75 7.58
C ILE A 337 1.59 -12.32 6.15
N PHE A 338 2.62 -12.87 5.50
CA PHE A 338 3.06 -12.47 4.17
C PHE A 338 3.02 -13.63 3.18
N ASP A 339 2.63 -13.31 1.93
CA ASP A 339 2.55 -14.27 0.83
C ASP A 339 3.18 -13.64 -0.43
N ASP A 340 4.31 -14.14 -0.85
CA ASP A 340 5.07 -13.64 -2.00
C ASP A 340 4.70 -14.29 -3.34
N GLN A 341 3.81 -15.31 -3.36
CA GLN A 341 3.45 -16.05 -4.56
C GLN A 341 2.88 -15.18 -5.71
N PHE A 342 2.34 -14.00 -5.36
CA PHE A 342 1.77 -13.06 -6.32
C PHE A 342 2.76 -12.04 -6.86
N LEU A 343 3.94 -11.95 -6.24
CA LEU A 343 4.97 -11.01 -6.67
C LEU A 343 5.57 -11.44 -8.02
N PRO A 344 5.81 -10.51 -8.94
CA PRO A 344 6.56 -10.84 -10.15
C PRO A 344 8.02 -11.20 -9.82
N PRO A 345 8.72 -11.84 -10.75
CA PRO A 345 10.14 -12.14 -10.60
C PRO A 345 10.97 -10.91 -10.23
N LEU A 346 12.12 -11.11 -9.59
CA LEU A 346 12.97 -10.04 -9.03
C LEU A 346 13.30 -8.94 -10.05
N ASN A 347 13.63 -9.30 -11.29
CA ASN A 347 13.96 -8.34 -12.34
C ASN A 347 12.83 -7.33 -12.63
N GLY A 348 11.56 -7.71 -12.45
CA GLY A 348 10.41 -6.81 -12.58
C GLY A 348 10.21 -5.88 -11.37
N ARG A 349 10.93 -6.10 -10.27
CA ARG A 349 10.79 -5.37 -9.02
C ARG A 349 12.02 -4.55 -8.63
N LEU A 350 13.07 -4.60 -9.43
CA LEU A 350 14.27 -3.80 -9.21
C LEU A 350 13.98 -2.31 -9.47
N VAL A 351 14.66 -1.47 -8.73
CA VAL A 351 14.67 -0.02 -8.90
C VAL A 351 16.06 0.38 -9.37
N ASN A 352 16.14 0.81 -10.62
CA ASN A 352 17.37 1.27 -11.29
C ASN A 352 17.51 2.79 -11.14
#